data_59004ea0796a9258b178472723315d95
#
_entry.id   59004ea0796a9258b178472723315d95
#
_cell.length_a   1.000
_cell.length_b   1.000
_cell.length_c   1.000
_cell.angle_alpha   90.00
_cell.angle_beta   90.00
_cell.angle_gamma   90.00
#
_symmetry.space_group_name_H-M   'P 1'
#
loop_
_entity.id
_entity.type
_entity.pdbx_description
1 polymer ?
#
loop_
_entity_poly.entity_id
_entity_poly.type
_entity_poly.pdbx_seq_one_letter_code
_entity_poly.pdbx_strand_id
1 'polypeptide(L)'
;MLKPSFPLVLAALLVAGCQSSTRAPDKPSRLTPAQEKEQALQRGVYEKLISKVLAREADLANAQGRNGSFNLVMTVDDKNRIIGCDTQPNTKLDNRIYPYNRTLATDLVSICWTAVFPELPSSLINTRTRTAKVVAPVAVYPLTGLSAEDREQRAAALLDKAQNDFLFKHLLAPLPIDSIGVATLMMMSDSTGKVLECAASLDPHALRPAEFKQDDTLLASLVQRCKQMNLSTMPGFELNARGIGSAFHRIEYSPWKAGLKPPATSDSE
;
A
#
# COMPACT_ATOMS: atom_id res chain seq x y z
N MET A 1 52.48 68.29 11.75
CA MET A 1 53.01 68.14 13.12
C MET A 1 51.81 68.10 14.04
N LEU A 2 51.44 66.92 14.54
CA LEU A 2 50.65 66.74 15.78
C LEU A 2 50.47 65.22 15.99
N LYS A 3 51.10 64.70 17.03
CA LYS A 3 50.87 63.34 17.52
C LYS A 3 49.57 63.26 18.31
N PRO A 4 48.77 62.25 18.19
CA PRO A 4 47.86 61.88 19.25
C PRO A 4 48.28 60.62 19.97
N SER A 5 48.20 60.70 21.26
CA SER A 5 48.47 59.70 22.30
C SER A 5 47.35 58.65 22.29
N PHE A 6 47.76 57.36 22.38
CA PHE A 6 46.84 56.25 22.62
C PHE A 6 46.65 56.05 24.14
N PRO A 7 45.44 55.84 24.60
CA PRO A 7 45.22 55.27 25.94
C PRO A 7 45.08 53.73 25.83
N LEU A 8 45.85 53.07 26.71
CA LEU A 8 45.78 51.64 26.99
C LEU A 8 44.47 51.31 27.69
N VAL A 9 43.58 50.56 27.04
CA VAL A 9 42.41 49.98 27.66
C VAL A 9 42.72 48.54 28.07
N LEU A 10 42.76 48.28 29.37
CA LEU A 10 42.93 47.00 30.01
C LEU A 10 41.62 46.23 29.86
N ALA A 11 41.58 45.19 28.99
CA ALA A 11 40.45 44.30 28.83
C ALA A 11 40.57 43.14 29.82
N ALA A 12 39.74 43.13 30.84
CA ALA A 12 39.54 42.03 31.74
C ALA A 12 38.83 40.85 31.04
N LEU A 13 39.53 39.75 30.81
CA LEU A 13 38.99 38.51 30.30
C LEU A 13 38.17 37.81 31.40
N LEU A 14 36.84 37.94 31.34
CA LEU A 14 35.90 37.10 32.07
C LEU A 14 35.81 35.74 31.34
N VAL A 15 36.49 34.74 31.90
CA VAL A 15 36.34 33.33 31.50
C VAL A 15 34.98 32.84 31.99
N ALA A 16 33.94 32.97 31.15
CA ALA A 16 32.67 32.30 31.37
C ALA A 16 32.81 30.81 31.07
N GLY A 17 32.97 30.02 32.16
CA GLY A 17 33.00 28.56 32.07
C GLY A 17 31.68 28.03 31.47
N CYS A 18 31.71 27.52 30.25
CA CYS A 18 30.66 26.70 29.71
C CYS A 18 30.57 25.40 30.51
N GLN A 19 29.66 25.35 31.48
CA GLN A 19 29.23 24.08 32.05
C GLN A 19 28.46 23.33 30.98
N SER A 20 29.14 22.43 30.27
CA SER A 20 28.52 21.40 29.44
C SER A 20 27.73 20.49 30.38
N SER A 21 26.46 20.78 30.62
CA SER A 21 25.56 19.81 31.23
C SER A 21 25.42 18.65 30.24
N THR A 22 26.20 17.62 30.44
CA THR A 22 26.02 16.29 29.87
C THR A 22 24.66 15.78 30.37
N ARG A 23 23.60 16.14 29.62
CA ARG A 23 22.28 15.59 29.84
C ARG A 23 22.41 14.08 29.61
N ALA A 24 22.28 13.30 30.67
CA ALA A 24 22.21 11.86 30.57
C ALA A 24 21.08 11.52 29.57
N PRO A 25 21.26 10.51 28.68
CA PRO A 25 20.24 10.12 27.76
C PRO A 25 18.97 9.81 28.55
N ASP A 26 17.90 10.56 28.30
CA ASP A 26 16.60 10.37 28.92
C ASP A 26 16.21 8.89 28.75
N LYS A 27 16.08 8.17 29.87
CA LYS A 27 15.48 6.84 29.88
C LYS A 27 14.12 6.97 29.21
N PRO A 28 13.78 6.11 28.23
CA PRO A 28 12.48 6.16 27.59
C PRO A 28 11.41 6.15 28.70
N SER A 29 10.63 7.22 28.75
CA SER A 29 9.59 7.36 29.76
C SER A 29 8.60 6.21 29.57
N ARG A 30 8.37 5.44 30.63
CA ARG A 30 7.39 4.37 30.64
C ARG A 30 6.02 4.98 30.38
N LEU A 31 5.28 4.43 29.43
CA LEU A 31 3.93 4.87 29.15
C LEU A 31 3.06 4.78 30.40
N THR A 32 2.16 5.71 30.57
CA THR A 32 1.14 5.61 31.63
C THR A 32 0.12 4.51 31.26
N PRO A 33 -0.58 3.90 32.23
CA PRO A 33 -1.62 2.90 31.93
C PRO A 33 -2.70 3.41 30.98
N ALA A 34 -3.02 4.70 31.00
CA ALA A 34 -3.97 5.32 30.08
C ALA A 34 -3.42 5.36 28.65
N GLN A 35 -2.16 5.70 28.47
CA GLN A 35 -1.48 5.70 27.17
C GLN A 35 -1.34 4.28 26.59
N GLU A 36 -1.03 3.28 27.45
CA GLU A 36 -0.99 1.88 27.02
C GLU A 36 -2.35 1.39 26.53
N LYS A 37 -3.43 1.74 27.24
CA LYS A 37 -4.80 1.41 26.83
C LYS A 37 -5.19 2.05 25.50
N GLU A 38 -4.86 3.33 25.33
CA GLU A 38 -5.11 4.06 24.08
C GLU A 38 -4.34 3.46 22.89
N GLN A 39 -3.05 3.15 23.08
CA GLN A 39 -2.25 2.47 22.04
C GLN A 39 -2.83 1.08 21.69
N ALA A 40 -3.29 0.31 22.68
CA ALA A 40 -3.91 -0.99 22.44
C ALA A 40 -5.19 -0.86 21.60
N LEU A 41 -6.01 0.16 21.90
CA LEU A 41 -7.21 0.45 21.13
C LEU A 41 -6.90 0.83 19.69
N GLN A 42 -5.98 1.76 19.49
CA GLN A 42 -5.54 2.21 18.15
C GLN A 42 -4.94 1.06 17.35
N ARG A 43 -4.13 0.21 17.98
CA ARG A 43 -3.61 -1.01 17.37
C ARG A 43 -4.72 -1.94 16.89
N GLY A 44 -5.69 -2.23 17.74
CA GLY A 44 -6.81 -3.12 17.40
C GLY A 44 -7.67 -2.57 16.25
N VAL A 45 -7.89 -1.26 16.19
CA VAL A 45 -8.59 -0.61 15.07
C VAL A 45 -7.77 -0.75 13.79
N TYR A 46 -6.48 -0.45 13.83
CA TYR A 46 -5.58 -0.54 12.68
C TYR A 46 -5.48 -1.97 12.13
N GLU A 47 -5.29 -2.95 13.02
CA GLU A 47 -5.25 -4.38 12.66
C GLU A 47 -6.54 -4.84 11.96
N LYS A 48 -7.71 -4.37 12.41
CA LYS A 48 -9.00 -4.67 11.76
C LYS A 48 -9.09 -4.06 10.35
N LEU A 49 -8.61 -2.83 10.16
CA LEU A 49 -8.61 -2.18 8.84
C LEU A 49 -7.70 -2.93 7.87
N ILE A 50 -6.51 -3.32 8.31
CA ILE A 50 -5.59 -4.13 7.51
C ILE A 50 -6.20 -5.49 7.17
N SER A 51 -6.78 -6.18 8.17
CA SER A 51 -7.44 -7.47 7.94
C SER A 51 -8.55 -7.37 6.89
N LYS A 52 -9.29 -6.27 6.85
CA LYS A 52 -10.31 -6.02 5.82
C LYS A 52 -9.71 -5.91 4.40
N VAL A 53 -8.65 -5.12 4.25
CA VAL A 53 -7.95 -4.99 2.96
C VAL A 53 -7.43 -6.35 2.51
N LEU A 54 -6.73 -7.05 3.40
CA LEU A 54 -6.15 -8.37 3.11
C LEU A 54 -7.21 -9.42 2.77
N ALA A 55 -8.34 -9.46 3.48
CA ALA A 55 -9.40 -10.42 3.22
C ALA A 55 -10.00 -10.21 1.81
N ARG A 56 -10.24 -8.95 1.43
CA ARG A 56 -10.72 -8.60 0.08
C ARG A 56 -9.74 -9.06 -1.00
N GLU A 57 -8.49 -8.67 -0.86
CA GLU A 57 -7.45 -8.97 -1.86
C GLU A 57 -7.17 -10.48 -1.92
N ALA A 58 -7.13 -11.16 -0.76
CA ALA A 58 -6.93 -12.60 -0.70
C ALA A 58 -8.09 -13.39 -1.32
N ASP A 59 -9.33 -12.92 -1.13
CA ASP A 59 -10.49 -13.52 -1.76
C ASP A 59 -10.41 -13.41 -3.29
N LEU A 60 -10.04 -12.24 -3.81
CA LEU A 60 -9.86 -12.02 -5.25
C LEU A 60 -8.63 -12.77 -5.82
N ALA A 61 -7.57 -12.97 -5.04
CA ALA A 61 -6.42 -13.77 -5.47
C ALA A 61 -6.71 -15.28 -5.42
N ASN A 62 -7.67 -15.71 -4.61
CA ASN A 62 -8.00 -17.13 -4.39
C ASN A 62 -8.94 -17.70 -5.47
N ALA A 63 -8.57 -17.63 -6.74
CA ALA A 63 -9.39 -18.16 -7.84
C ALA A 63 -9.73 -19.66 -7.72
N GLN A 64 -8.90 -20.44 -7.01
CA GLN A 64 -9.07 -21.88 -6.83
C GLN A 64 -9.96 -22.27 -5.63
N GLY A 65 -10.48 -21.32 -4.88
CA GLY A 65 -11.37 -21.59 -3.74
C GLY A 65 -10.71 -22.33 -2.59
N ARG A 66 -9.41 -22.14 -2.39
CA ARG A 66 -8.69 -22.70 -1.23
C ARG A 66 -9.16 -22.06 0.05
N ASN A 67 -9.08 -22.79 1.16
CA ASN A 67 -9.34 -22.25 2.49
C ASN A 67 -8.07 -22.21 3.33
N GLY A 68 -8.06 -21.36 4.34
CA GLY A 68 -6.94 -21.27 5.27
C GLY A 68 -7.06 -20.12 6.25
N SER A 69 -6.25 -20.15 7.31
CA SER A 69 -6.13 -19.04 8.23
C SER A 69 -4.67 -18.71 8.56
N PHE A 70 -4.41 -17.41 8.71
CA PHE A 70 -3.07 -16.86 8.80
C PHE A 70 -3.05 -15.69 9.79
N ASN A 71 -1.89 -15.44 10.36
CA ASN A 71 -1.51 -14.14 10.90
C ASN A 71 -0.50 -13.55 9.92
N LEU A 72 -0.88 -12.51 9.17
CA LEU A 72 0.09 -11.71 8.43
C LEU A 72 0.84 -10.82 9.41
N VAL A 73 2.16 -10.92 9.40
CA VAL A 73 3.06 -10.11 10.21
C VAL A 73 3.72 -9.08 9.31
N MET A 74 3.35 -7.82 9.50
CA MET A 74 3.92 -6.69 8.76
C MET A 74 4.87 -5.89 9.63
N THR A 75 5.95 -5.42 9.05
CA THR A 75 6.81 -4.38 9.63
C THR A 75 6.66 -3.13 8.78
N VAL A 76 6.28 -2.02 9.42
CA VAL A 76 6.04 -0.73 8.77
C VAL A 76 7.01 0.28 9.37
N ASP A 77 7.64 1.11 8.54
CA ASP A 77 8.53 2.18 9.00
C ASP A 77 7.75 3.47 9.32
N ASP A 78 8.44 4.47 9.85
CA ASP A 78 7.87 5.76 10.23
C ASP A 78 7.48 6.66 9.04
N LYS A 79 7.71 6.19 7.82
CA LYS A 79 7.20 6.81 6.57
C LYS A 79 6.05 6.02 5.98
N ASN A 80 5.40 5.17 6.78
CA ASN A 80 4.30 4.30 6.34
C ASN A 80 4.67 3.34 5.18
N ARG A 81 5.94 2.98 5.03
CA ARG A 81 6.37 2.00 4.03
C ARG A 81 6.47 0.63 4.67
N ILE A 82 5.98 -0.38 3.97
CA ILE A 82 6.14 -1.76 4.38
C ILE A 82 7.59 -2.17 4.09
N ILE A 83 8.28 -2.62 5.12
CA ILE A 83 9.68 -3.07 5.06
C ILE A 83 9.84 -4.55 5.44
N GLY A 84 8.76 -5.22 5.78
CA GLY A 84 8.74 -6.65 6.06
C GLY A 84 7.33 -7.23 6.00
N CYS A 85 7.19 -8.38 5.35
CA CYS A 85 5.96 -9.16 5.28
C CYS A 85 6.28 -10.63 5.48
N ASP A 86 5.56 -11.26 6.40
CA ASP A 86 5.67 -12.68 6.69
C ASP A 86 4.31 -13.24 7.11
N THR A 87 4.11 -14.54 7.01
CA THR A 87 2.88 -15.22 7.42
C THR A 87 3.17 -16.30 8.45
N GLN A 88 2.29 -16.41 9.43
CA GLN A 88 2.34 -17.43 10.46
C GLN A 88 0.99 -18.15 10.57
N PRO A 89 0.94 -19.41 11.04
CA PRO A 89 -0.31 -20.07 11.34
C PRO A 89 -1.16 -19.28 12.34
N ASN A 90 -2.45 -19.17 12.07
CA ASN A 90 -3.38 -18.59 13.03
C ASN A 90 -3.88 -19.70 13.96
N THR A 91 -3.32 -19.77 15.17
CA THR A 91 -3.67 -20.82 16.16
C THR A 91 -5.00 -20.59 16.87
N LYS A 92 -5.69 -19.48 16.59
CA LYS A 92 -7.01 -19.17 17.19
C LYS A 92 -8.18 -19.85 16.48
N LEU A 93 -7.96 -20.36 15.26
CA LEU A 93 -8.95 -21.09 14.48
C LEU A 93 -8.60 -22.58 14.41
N ASP A 94 -9.61 -23.42 14.22
CA ASP A 94 -9.39 -24.87 14.09
C ASP A 94 -8.64 -25.18 12.78
N ASN A 95 -7.41 -25.63 12.90
CA ASN A 95 -6.53 -25.97 11.76
C ASN A 95 -7.06 -27.11 10.89
N ARG A 96 -8.03 -27.92 11.37
CA ARG A 96 -8.68 -28.96 10.56
C ARG A 96 -9.68 -28.35 9.57
N ILE A 97 -10.27 -27.22 9.93
CA ILE A 97 -11.23 -26.48 9.09
C ILE A 97 -10.50 -25.42 8.27
N TYR A 98 -9.57 -24.70 8.89
CA TYR A 98 -8.81 -23.61 8.29
C TYR A 98 -7.30 -23.87 8.40
N PRO A 99 -6.75 -24.79 7.59
CA PRO A 99 -5.34 -25.14 7.67
C PRO A 99 -4.43 -23.98 7.24
N TYR A 100 -3.18 -24.02 7.68
CA TYR A 100 -2.16 -23.14 7.12
C TYR A 100 -1.80 -23.63 5.71
N ASN A 101 -2.30 -22.92 4.69
CA ASN A 101 -2.08 -23.23 3.29
C ASN A 101 -0.91 -22.41 2.73
N ARG A 102 0.19 -23.06 2.37
CA ARG A 102 1.42 -22.40 1.91
C ARG A 102 1.20 -21.53 0.66
N THR A 103 0.38 -21.98 -0.29
CA THR A 103 0.10 -21.17 -1.50
C THR A 103 -0.62 -19.88 -1.17
N LEU A 104 -1.69 -19.95 -0.37
CA LEU A 104 -2.38 -18.77 0.11
C LEU A 104 -1.46 -17.88 0.98
N ALA A 105 -0.55 -18.46 1.74
CA ALA A 105 0.44 -17.71 2.51
C ALA A 105 1.36 -16.89 1.60
N THR A 106 1.82 -17.48 0.49
CA THR A 106 2.63 -16.77 -0.52
C THR A 106 1.82 -15.66 -1.20
N ASP A 107 0.56 -15.93 -1.55
CA ASP A 107 -0.33 -14.91 -2.12
C ASP A 107 -0.53 -13.73 -1.16
N LEU A 108 -0.74 -14.01 0.15
CA LEU A 108 -0.86 -12.97 1.18
C LEU A 108 0.40 -12.13 1.35
N VAL A 109 1.59 -12.73 1.27
CA VAL A 109 2.86 -11.99 1.29
C VAL A 109 2.96 -11.09 0.06
N SER A 110 2.61 -11.57 -1.12
CA SER A 110 2.57 -10.77 -2.35
C SER A 110 1.61 -9.59 -2.24
N ILE A 111 0.39 -9.84 -1.73
CA ILE A 111 -0.61 -8.79 -1.46
C ILE A 111 -0.06 -7.76 -0.47
N CYS A 112 0.60 -8.21 0.59
CA CYS A 112 1.20 -7.33 1.59
C CYS A 112 2.17 -6.32 0.96
N TRP A 113 2.97 -6.76 0.00
CA TRP A 113 3.92 -5.89 -0.69
C TRP A 113 3.27 -4.93 -1.72
N THR A 114 2.10 -5.26 -2.24
CA THR A 114 1.49 -4.52 -3.37
C THR A 114 0.26 -3.70 -2.99
N ALA A 115 -0.48 -4.09 -1.96
CA ALA A 115 -1.69 -3.39 -1.55
C ALA A 115 -1.41 -2.03 -0.90
N VAL A 116 -2.40 -1.14 -0.99
CA VAL A 116 -2.40 0.13 -0.24
C VAL A 116 -3.10 -0.10 1.09
N PHE A 117 -2.39 0.10 2.19
CA PHE A 117 -2.93 0.02 3.55
C PHE A 117 -3.19 1.41 4.13
N PRO A 118 -4.07 1.51 5.15
CA PRO A 118 -4.27 2.75 5.89
C PRO A 118 -2.95 3.29 6.47
N GLU A 119 -2.91 4.58 6.74
CA GLU A 119 -1.78 5.20 7.44
C GLU A 119 -1.65 4.63 8.86
N LEU A 120 -0.43 4.26 9.23
CA LEU A 120 -0.12 3.75 10.57
C LEU A 120 -0.17 4.90 11.58
N PRO A 121 -0.95 4.80 12.67
CA PRO A 121 -0.92 5.78 13.73
C PRO A 121 0.50 5.95 14.31
N SER A 122 0.99 7.18 14.37
CA SER A 122 2.35 7.49 14.85
C SER A 122 2.62 6.98 16.27
N SER A 123 1.57 6.90 17.11
CA SER A 123 1.60 6.32 18.46
C SER A 123 1.99 4.84 18.50
N LEU A 124 1.84 4.11 17.38
CA LEU A 124 2.22 2.70 17.29
C LEU A 124 3.66 2.48 16.87
N ILE A 125 4.35 3.54 16.42
CA ILE A 125 5.75 3.48 15.99
C ILE A 125 6.65 3.44 17.23
N ASN A 126 7.50 2.44 17.29
CA ASN A 126 8.54 2.38 18.30
C ASN A 126 9.57 3.49 18.01
N THR A 127 9.74 4.41 18.94
CA THR A 127 10.63 5.59 18.79
C THR A 127 12.11 5.22 18.61
N ARG A 128 12.54 4.07 19.15
CA ARG A 128 13.93 3.60 19.07
C ARG A 128 14.23 2.94 17.71
N THR A 129 13.34 2.07 17.24
CA THR A 129 13.53 1.33 15.96
C THR A 129 12.96 2.07 14.78
N ARG A 130 12.13 3.10 15.02
CA ARG A 130 11.35 3.83 14.00
C ARG A 130 10.48 2.91 13.14
N THR A 131 9.99 1.81 13.73
CA THR A 131 9.16 0.82 13.07
C THR A 131 8.00 0.40 13.96
N ALA A 132 6.95 -0.13 13.35
CA ALA A 132 5.90 -0.86 14.06
C ALA A 132 5.75 -2.26 13.48
N LYS A 133 5.53 -3.23 14.36
CA LYS A 133 5.14 -4.59 13.98
C LYS A 133 3.63 -4.73 14.18
N VAL A 134 2.95 -5.11 13.11
CA VAL A 134 1.49 -5.28 13.07
C VAL A 134 1.19 -6.73 12.73
N VAL A 135 0.24 -7.33 13.44
CA VAL A 135 -0.21 -8.70 13.21
C VAL A 135 -1.68 -8.66 12.82
N ALA A 136 -1.97 -8.96 11.56
CA ALA A 136 -3.32 -8.95 11.02
C ALA A 136 -3.82 -10.40 10.81
N PRO A 137 -4.85 -10.85 11.54
CA PRO A 137 -5.45 -12.15 11.29
C PRO A 137 -6.25 -12.12 10.00
N VAL A 138 -6.05 -13.12 9.14
CA VAL A 138 -6.75 -13.31 7.87
C VAL A 138 -7.31 -14.72 7.82
N ALA A 139 -8.58 -14.84 7.47
CA ALA A 139 -9.22 -16.11 7.16
C ALA A 139 -9.73 -16.06 5.71
N VAL A 140 -9.42 -17.09 4.95
CA VAL A 140 -9.92 -17.28 3.58
C VAL A 140 -10.85 -18.47 3.61
N TYR A 141 -12.08 -18.27 3.16
CA TYR A 141 -13.15 -19.25 3.24
C TYR A 141 -13.22 -20.07 1.95
N PRO A 142 -13.67 -21.36 2.04
CA PRO A 142 -13.90 -22.16 0.85
C PRO A 142 -15.07 -21.57 0.04
N LEU A 143 -15.01 -21.71 -1.28
CA LEU A 143 -16.07 -21.27 -2.19
C LEU A 143 -17.26 -22.24 -2.26
N THR A 144 -17.22 -23.33 -1.49
CA THR A 144 -18.32 -24.29 -1.41
C THR A 144 -19.53 -23.67 -0.72
N GLY A 145 -20.70 -23.83 -1.30
CA GLY A 145 -21.96 -23.32 -0.72
C GLY A 145 -22.32 -21.89 -1.10
N LEU A 146 -21.56 -21.23 -1.98
CA LEU A 146 -21.95 -19.91 -2.52
C LEU A 146 -23.27 -20.04 -3.31
N SER A 147 -24.16 -19.06 -3.13
CA SER A 147 -25.36 -18.89 -3.95
C SER A 147 -24.99 -18.62 -5.42
N ALA A 148 -25.96 -18.72 -6.32
CA ALA A 148 -25.74 -18.35 -7.73
C ALA A 148 -25.35 -16.87 -7.86
N GLU A 149 -26.01 -16.00 -7.09
CA GLU A 149 -25.74 -14.55 -7.04
C GLU A 149 -24.34 -14.25 -6.53
N ASP A 150 -23.90 -14.86 -5.42
CA ASP A 150 -22.54 -14.67 -4.88
C ASP A 150 -21.46 -15.12 -5.88
N ARG A 151 -21.72 -16.21 -6.62
CA ARG A 151 -20.80 -16.69 -7.66
C ARG A 151 -20.69 -15.70 -8.83
N GLU A 152 -21.83 -15.12 -9.25
CA GLU A 152 -21.86 -14.11 -10.32
C GLU A 152 -21.13 -12.83 -9.89
N GLN A 153 -21.42 -12.31 -8.70
CA GLN A 153 -20.73 -11.14 -8.13
C GLN A 153 -19.23 -11.38 -8.03
N ARG A 154 -18.83 -12.57 -7.57
CA ARG A 154 -17.42 -12.93 -7.50
C ARG A 154 -16.76 -13.03 -8.88
N ALA A 155 -17.44 -13.63 -9.86
CA ALA A 155 -16.93 -13.70 -11.24
C ALA A 155 -16.73 -12.30 -11.83
N ALA A 156 -17.66 -11.39 -11.62
CA ALA A 156 -17.54 -9.99 -12.02
C ALA A 156 -16.37 -9.30 -11.34
N ALA A 157 -16.17 -9.50 -10.02
CA ALA A 157 -15.06 -8.92 -9.27
C ALA A 157 -13.69 -9.48 -9.71
N LEU A 158 -13.61 -10.77 -10.03
CA LEU A 158 -12.39 -11.38 -10.58
C LEU A 158 -12.07 -10.85 -11.98
N LEU A 159 -13.08 -10.62 -12.81
CA LEU A 159 -12.91 -10.02 -14.12
C LEU A 159 -12.43 -8.58 -14.01
N ASP A 160 -13.07 -7.76 -13.16
CA ASP A 160 -12.65 -6.37 -12.90
C ASP A 160 -11.19 -6.32 -12.41
N LYS A 161 -10.82 -7.21 -11.48
CA LYS A 161 -9.43 -7.32 -11.03
C LYS A 161 -8.48 -7.66 -12.18
N ALA A 162 -8.81 -8.63 -13.02
CA ALA A 162 -7.97 -9.04 -14.15
C ALA A 162 -7.81 -7.90 -15.17
N GLN A 163 -8.87 -7.12 -15.42
CA GLN A 163 -8.84 -5.95 -16.27
C GLN A 163 -8.00 -4.82 -15.65
N ASN A 164 -8.16 -4.55 -14.36
CA ASN A 164 -7.36 -3.55 -13.64
C ASN A 164 -5.87 -3.93 -13.61
N ASP A 165 -5.53 -5.20 -13.40
CA ASP A 165 -4.15 -5.70 -13.45
C ASP A 165 -3.56 -5.57 -14.86
N PHE A 166 -4.33 -5.88 -15.89
CA PHE A 166 -3.95 -5.68 -17.28
C PHE A 166 -3.66 -4.21 -17.57
N LEU A 167 -4.57 -3.32 -17.23
CA LEU A 167 -4.43 -1.88 -17.46
C LEU A 167 -3.29 -1.29 -16.63
N PHE A 168 -3.14 -1.69 -15.36
CA PHE A 168 -2.01 -1.27 -14.55
C PHE A 168 -0.67 -1.63 -15.21
N LYS A 169 -0.52 -2.89 -15.62
CA LYS A 169 0.70 -3.40 -16.27
C LYS A 169 1.07 -2.62 -17.53
N HIS A 170 0.08 -2.26 -18.35
CA HIS A 170 0.32 -1.63 -19.65
C HIS A 170 0.40 -0.10 -19.58
N LEU A 171 -0.29 0.51 -18.65
CA LEU A 171 -0.43 1.96 -18.57
C LEU A 171 0.41 2.60 -17.47
N LEU A 172 0.33 2.08 -16.24
CA LEU A 172 0.91 2.71 -15.06
C LEU A 172 2.28 2.15 -14.68
N ALA A 173 2.46 0.83 -14.73
CA ALA A 173 3.72 0.20 -14.31
C ALA A 173 4.99 0.73 -15.02
N PRO A 174 4.94 1.18 -16.30
CA PRO A 174 6.10 1.77 -16.96
C PRO A 174 6.35 3.24 -16.65
N LEU A 175 5.47 3.89 -15.86
CA LEU A 175 5.57 5.32 -15.55
C LEU A 175 6.25 5.55 -14.19
N PRO A 176 6.97 6.65 -14.00
CA PRO A 176 7.51 7.03 -12.71
C PRO A 176 6.35 7.49 -11.81
N ILE A 177 6.05 6.72 -10.77
CA ILE A 177 4.98 6.99 -9.80
C ILE A 177 5.64 7.35 -8.47
N ASP A 178 5.35 8.53 -7.93
CA ASP A 178 5.88 9.04 -6.66
C ASP A 178 4.79 9.39 -5.63
N SER A 179 3.52 9.11 -5.95
CA SER A 179 2.36 9.38 -5.10
C SER A 179 1.40 8.19 -5.06
N ILE A 180 0.42 8.24 -4.16
CA ILE A 180 -0.61 7.22 -4.00
C ILE A 180 -1.94 7.79 -4.48
N GLY A 181 -2.62 7.07 -5.39
CA GLY A 181 -3.89 7.52 -5.91
C GLY A 181 -4.67 6.45 -6.66
N VAL A 182 -5.72 6.90 -7.30
CA VAL A 182 -6.57 6.10 -8.17
C VAL A 182 -6.63 6.81 -9.52
N ALA A 183 -6.24 6.11 -10.59
CA ALA A 183 -6.44 6.56 -11.96
C ALA A 183 -7.82 6.08 -12.44
N THR A 184 -8.68 6.99 -12.82
CA THR A 184 -9.97 6.68 -13.46
C THR A 184 -9.80 6.81 -14.96
N LEU A 185 -10.14 5.75 -15.70
CA LEU A 185 -10.00 5.67 -17.15
C LEU A 185 -11.36 5.47 -17.80
N MET A 186 -11.61 6.21 -18.88
CA MET A 186 -12.74 6.01 -19.80
C MET A 186 -12.17 5.83 -21.20
N MET A 187 -12.43 4.68 -21.82
CA MET A 187 -11.87 4.30 -23.11
C MET A 187 -12.98 3.92 -24.08
N MET A 188 -12.81 4.31 -25.35
CA MET A 188 -13.60 3.81 -26.47
C MET A 188 -12.68 3.24 -27.54
N SER A 189 -13.05 2.09 -28.11
CA SER A 189 -12.26 1.43 -29.15
C SER A 189 -13.11 1.13 -30.38
N ASP A 190 -12.45 0.94 -31.51
CA ASP A 190 -13.06 0.40 -32.73
C ASP A 190 -13.30 -1.11 -32.64
N SER A 191 -13.81 -1.68 -33.71
CA SER A 191 -14.12 -3.11 -33.82
C SER A 191 -12.89 -4.03 -33.75
N THR A 192 -11.69 -3.49 -33.89
CA THR A 192 -10.42 -4.22 -33.74
C THR A 192 -9.85 -4.15 -32.32
N GLY A 193 -10.51 -3.40 -31.43
CA GLY A 193 -10.05 -3.12 -30.07
C GLY A 193 -9.06 -1.95 -29.96
N LYS A 194 -8.70 -1.29 -31.07
CA LYS A 194 -7.80 -0.13 -31.04
C LYS A 194 -8.50 1.05 -30.35
N VAL A 195 -7.89 1.62 -29.33
CA VAL A 195 -8.45 2.77 -28.62
C VAL A 195 -8.50 3.99 -29.53
N LEU A 196 -9.71 4.55 -29.70
CA LEU A 196 -9.97 5.78 -30.44
C LEU A 196 -9.95 7.00 -29.54
N GLU A 197 -10.57 6.86 -28.36
CA GLU A 197 -10.70 7.92 -27.37
C GLU A 197 -10.31 7.39 -25.99
N CYS A 198 -9.59 8.22 -25.23
CA CYS A 198 -9.23 7.96 -23.85
C CYS A 198 -9.30 9.26 -23.06
N ALA A 199 -10.08 9.26 -22.00
CA ALA A 199 -10.07 10.26 -20.94
C ALA A 199 -9.58 9.63 -19.65
N ALA A 200 -8.83 10.40 -18.87
CA ALA A 200 -8.31 9.96 -17.58
C ALA A 200 -8.41 11.08 -16.54
N SER A 201 -8.56 10.70 -15.27
CA SER A 201 -8.35 11.57 -14.11
C SER A 201 -7.50 10.85 -13.05
N LEU A 202 -6.84 11.63 -12.18
CA LEU A 202 -6.12 11.14 -11.02
C LEU A 202 -6.84 11.66 -9.77
N ASP A 203 -7.17 10.74 -8.86
CA ASP A 203 -7.93 11.03 -7.65
C ASP A 203 -7.16 10.54 -6.40
N PRO A 204 -7.38 11.14 -5.22
CA PRO A 204 -6.81 10.67 -3.97
C PRO A 204 -7.28 9.24 -3.65
N HIS A 205 -6.36 8.40 -3.14
CA HIS A 205 -6.73 7.09 -2.61
C HIS A 205 -7.44 7.24 -1.27
N ALA A 206 -8.58 6.55 -1.09
CA ALA A 206 -9.44 6.71 0.09
C ALA A 206 -8.74 6.39 1.43
N LEU A 207 -7.78 5.44 1.44
CA LEU A 207 -7.03 5.07 2.64
C LEU A 207 -5.81 5.97 2.92
N ARG A 208 -5.34 6.73 1.93
CA ARG A 208 -4.11 7.54 2.00
C ARG A 208 -4.26 8.86 1.22
N PRO A 209 -5.29 9.67 1.49
CA PRO A 209 -5.56 10.88 0.70
C PRO A 209 -4.46 11.95 0.83
N ALA A 210 -3.76 12.00 1.95
CA ALA A 210 -2.67 12.97 2.19
C ALA A 210 -1.41 12.70 1.35
N GLU A 211 -1.25 11.49 0.80
CA GLU A 211 -0.10 11.11 -0.04
C GLU A 211 -0.39 11.23 -1.54
N PHE A 212 -1.56 11.72 -1.88
CA PHE A 212 -1.91 12.07 -3.26
C PHE A 212 -1.22 13.36 -3.69
N LYS A 213 -0.75 13.38 -4.91
CA LYS A 213 -0.27 14.58 -5.60
C LYS A 213 -0.94 14.67 -6.95
N GLN A 214 -1.44 15.84 -7.27
CA GLN A 214 -1.85 16.12 -8.64
C GLN A 214 -0.60 16.16 -9.52
N ASP A 215 -0.53 15.27 -10.51
CA ASP A 215 0.62 15.16 -11.42
C ASP A 215 0.13 15.19 -12.88
N ASP A 216 0.20 16.38 -13.47
CA ASP A 216 -0.23 16.59 -14.85
C ASP A 216 0.67 15.88 -15.87
N THR A 217 1.94 15.61 -15.53
CA THR A 217 2.88 14.86 -16.38
C THR A 217 2.50 13.38 -16.40
N LEU A 218 2.21 12.80 -15.23
CA LEU A 218 1.69 11.44 -15.11
C LEU A 218 0.37 11.29 -15.86
N LEU A 219 -0.55 12.24 -15.68
CA LEU A 219 -1.85 12.24 -16.36
C LEU A 219 -1.71 12.30 -17.89
N ALA A 220 -0.89 13.21 -18.41
CA ALA A 220 -0.63 13.34 -19.85
C ALA A 220 -0.02 12.06 -20.44
N SER A 221 0.98 11.49 -19.73
CA SER A 221 1.62 10.24 -20.12
C SER A 221 0.65 9.05 -20.11
N LEU A 222 -0.22 8.99 -19.12
CA LEU A 222 -1.29 7.97 -19.01
C LEU A 222 -2.26 8.04 -20.19
N VAL A 223 -2.75 9.25 -20.53
CA VAL A 223 -3.66 9.46 -21.67
C VAL A 223 -2.98 9.10 -22.98
N GLN A 224 -1.72 9.49 -23.17
CA GLN A 224 -0.96 9.17 -24.38
C GLN A 224 -0.79 7.66 -24.56
N ARG A 225 -0.42 6.94 -23.51
CA ARG A 225 -0.27 5.47 -23.55
C ARG A 225 -1.61 4.79 -23.77
N CYS A 226 -2.68 5.26 -23.13
CA CYS A 226 -4.02 4.75 -23.27
C CYS A 226 -4.48 4.80 -24.75
N LYS A 227 -4.25 5.90 -25.46
CA LYS A 227 -4.58 6.04 -26.90
C LYS A 227 -3.79 5.10 -27.81
N GLN A 228 -2.69 4.54 -27.32
CA GLN A 228 -1.86 3.58 -28.09
C GLN A 228 -2.25 2.12 -27.82
N MET A 229 -3.16 1.88 -26.87
CA MET A 229 -3.57 0.52 -26.51
C MET A 229 -4.45 -0.14 -27.55
N ASN A 230 -4.41 -1.48 -27.52
CA ASN A 230 -5.40 -2.33 -28.11
C ASN A 230 -6.08 -3.15 -27.00
N LEU A 231 -7.38 -2.97 -26.84
CA LEU A 231 -8.18 -3.63 -25.81
C LEU A 231 -8.59 -5.06 -26.17
N SER A 232 -8.37 -5.52 -27.42
CA SER A 232 -8.79 -6.87 -27.86
C SER A 232 -8.14 -8.00 -27.03
N THR A 233 -7.00 -7.73 -26.37
CA THR A 233 -6.31 -8.69 -25.49
C THR A 233 -6.63 -8.51 -24.00
N MET A 234 -7.46 -7.51 -23.65
CA MET A 234 -7.91 -7.31 -22.28
C MET A 234 -8.89 -8.42 -21.89
N PRO A 235 -8.77 -9.03 -20.70
CA PRO A 235 -9.72 -10.03 -20.24
C PRO A 235 -11.16 -9.55 -20.34
N GLY A 236 -12.06 -10.37 -20.91
CA GLY A 236 -13.49 -10.05 -21.03
C GLY A 236 -13.81 -8.82 -21.89
N PHE A 237 -12.90 -8.42 -22.80
CA PHE A 237 -13.20 -7.36 -23.75
C PHE A 237 -14.33 -7.79 -24.70
N GLU A 238 -15.38 -6.96 -24.78
CA GLU A 238 -16.53 -7.20 -25.63
C GLU A 238 -16.89 -5.95 -26.44
N LEU A 239 -17.42 -6.18 -27.64
CA LEU A 239 -17.95 -5.12 -28.49
C LEU A 239 -19.46 -5.04 -28.32
N ASN A 240 -19.99 -3.84 -28.30
CA ASN A 240 -21.44 -3.63 -28.39
C ASN A 240 -22.00 -3.94 -29.80
N ALA A 241 -23.31 -3.89 -29.97
CA ALA A 241 -23.97 -4.18 -31.23
C ALA A 241 -23.55 -3.26 -32.41
N ARG A 242 -22.86 -2.15 -32.12
CA ARG A 242 -22.34 -1.21 -33.14
C ARG A 242 -20.85 -1.47 -33.44
N GLY A 243 -20.27 -2.52 -32.92
CA GLY A 243 -18.85 -2.83 -33.09
C GLY A 243 -17.91 -1.87 -32.33
N ILE A 244 -18.40 -1.21 -31.28
CA ILE A 244 -17.61 -0.30 -30.43
C ILE A 244 -17.36 -0.97 -29.10
N GLY A 245 -16.11 -1.00 -28.67
CA GLY A 245 -15.74 -1.37 -27.29
C GLY A 245 -15.75 -0.14 -26.39
N SER A 246 -16.18 -0.30 -25.16
CA SER A 246 -16.09 0.72 -24.13
C SER A 246 -15.60 0.11 -22.82
N ALA A 247 -14.77 0.84 -22.09
CA ALA A 247 -14.26 0.41 -20.80
C ALA A 247 -14.20 1.60 -19.83
N PHE A 248 -14.60 1.34 -18.59
CA PHE A 248 -14.47 2.27 -17.46
C PHE A 248 -13.79 1.54 -16.31
N HIS A 249 -12.65 2.04 -15.87
CA HIS A 249 -11.87 1.41 -14.82
C HIS A 249 -11.31 2.41 -13.82
N ARG A 250 -11.17 1.95 -12.57
CA ARG A 250 -10.51 2.69 -11.49
C ARG A 250 -9.34 1.85 -10.99
N ILE A 251 -8.13 2.30 -11.24
CA ILE A 251 -6.91 1.55 -11.01
C ILE A 251 -6.11 2.22 -9.88
N GLU A 252 -5.93 1.52 -8.78
CA GLU A 252 -5.09 1.98 -7.68
C GLU A 252 -3.62 1.96 -8.10
N TYR A 253 -2.89 3.03 -7.78
CA TYR A 253 -1.46 3.13 -8.01
C TYR A 253 -0.71 3.62 -6.78
N SER A 254 0.55 3.19 -6.68
CA SER A 254 1.47 3.59 -5.62
C SER A 254 2.92 3.41 -6.09
N PRO A 255 3.91 4.10 -5.47
CA PRO A 255 5.32 4.01 -5.87
C PRO A 255 5.89 2.59 -5.81
N TRP A 256 5.42 1.77 -4.86
CA TRP A 256 5.90 0.39 -4.68
C TRP A 256 5.22 -0.63 -5.59
N LYS A 257 4.02 -0.35 -6.09
CA LYS A 257 3.28 -1.28 -6.96
C LYS A 257 3.94 -1.42 -8.34
N ALA A 258 4.58 -0.37 -8.83
CA ALA A 258 5.23 -0.35 -10.15
C ALA A 258 6.64 -0.97 -10.17
N GLY A 259 7.33 -1.08 -9.05
CA GLY A 259 8.76 -1.39 -9.00
C GLY A 259 9.21 -2.58 -8.15
N LEU A 260 8.33 -3.25 -7.44
CA LEU A 260 8.74 -4.35 -6.58
C LEU A 260 8.66 -5.69 -7.29
N LYS A 261 9.83 -6.22 -7.70
CA LYS A 261 10.00 -7.67 -7.64
C LYS A 261 9.78 -8.07 -6.18
N PRO A 262 8.89 -9.03 -5.88
CA PRO A 262 8.86 -9.63 -4.54
C PRO A 262 10.30 -10.00 -4.18
N PRO A 263 10.78 -9.71 -2.97
CA PRO A 263 12.08 -10.20 -2.54
C PRO A 263 12.07 -11.71 -2.78
N ALA A 264 13.12 -12.21 -3.43
CA ALA A 264 13.31 -13.65 -3.59
C ALA A 264 13.13 -14.25 -2.20
N THR A 265 12.17 -15.15 -2.06
CA THR A 265 12.02 -15.93 -0.84
C THR A 265 13.39 -16.57 -0.60
N SER A 266 14.07 -16.11 0.46
CA SER A 266 15.24 -16.83 0.94
C SER A 266 14.72 -18.20 1.33
N ASP A 267 15.02 -19.19 0.50
CA ASP A 267 14.91 -20.59 0.88
C ASP A 267 15.79 -20.75 2.13
N SER A 268 15.17 -20.64 3.29
CA SER A 268 15.78 -21.08 4.54
C SER A 268 15.62 -22.59 4.56
N GLU A 269 16.75 -23.27 4.28
CA GLU A 269 16.97 -24.66 4.61
C GLU A 269 16.59 -24.98 6.07
#